data_43a93412a40b8377e9a30f3f160b2a6a
#
_entry.id   43a93412a40b8377e9a30f3f160b2a6a
#
_cell.length_a   1.000
_cell.length_b   1.000
_cell.length_c   1.000
_cell.angle_alpha   90.00
_cell.angle_beta   90.00
_cell.angle_gamma   90.00
#
_symmetry.space_group_name_H-M   'P 1'
#
loop_
_entity.id
_entity.type
_entity.pdbx_description
1 polymer ?
#
loop_
_entity_poly.entity_id
_entity_poly.type
_entity_poly.pdbx_seq_one_letter_code
_entity_poly.pdbx_strand_id
1 'polypeptide(L)'
;MNNLKYLSKIITIKIDRPMGSKHPKHGFIYPVNYGYVPNTISGDGEELDSYVLGIYEPLETFTGKCIAIIHRTNDNDDKLVVVPENKTFTNEEIKVLTAFQEQYFKNIILRPKDYINWNKNIPELSVTNLEDSLKFYKMAGFKVEYDRPEDKFAFISLDNIQFMLQELSDNDKWDVGELKYPFGNGINFQLEVDDLDEIYNNFKKKIT
;
A
#
# COMPACT_ATOMS: atom_id res chain seq x y z
N MET A 1 9.90 7.92 3.39
CA MET A 1 9.10 8.35 2.23
C MET A 1 7.72 8.77 2.69
N ASN A 2 7.37 10.05 2.60
CA ASN A 2 6.07 10.55 3.10
C ASN A 2 4.91 10.33 2.09
N ASN A 3 5.24 10.03 0.82
CA ASN A 3 4.26 9.97 -0.28
C ASN A 3 3.48 8.64 -0.35
N LEU A 4 3.92 7.60 0.33
CA LEU A 4 3.27 6.28 0.36
C LEU A 4 1.83 6.33 0.91
N LYS A 5 1.53 7.34 1.74
CA LYS A 5 0.18 7.57 2.28
C LYS A 5 -0.90 7.82 1.20
N TYR A 6 -0.49 8.16 -0.02
CA TYR A 6 -1.41 8.38 -1.16
C TYR A 6 -1.79 7.09 -1.89
N LEU A 7 -1.02 6.00 -1.74
CA LEU A 7 -1.35 4.73 -2.38
C LEU A 7 -2.75 4.25 -1.98
N SER A 8 -3.51 3.80 -2.96
CA SER A 8 -4.92 3.38 -2.86
C SER A 8 -5.93 4.47 -2.50
N LYS A 9 -5.50 5.72 -2.26
CA LYS A 9 -6.41 6.82 -1.93
C LYS A 9 -6.99 7.45 -3.20
N ILE A 10 -8.20 8.00 -3.05
CA ILE A 10 -8.80 8.90 -4.03
C ILE A 10 -8.24 10.29 -3.78
N ILE A 11 -7.66 10.90 -4.80
CA ILE A 11 -7.03 12.22 -4.71
C ILE A 11 -7.42 13.09 -5.89
N THR A 12 -7.40 14.39 -5.66
CA THR A 12 -7.67 15.39 -6.70
C THR A 12 -6.38 16.01 -7.17
N ILE A 13 -6.17 16.01 -8.48
CA ILE A 13 -5.02 16.57 -9.19
C ILE A 13 -5.45 17.86 -9.89
N LYS A 14 -4.69 18.92 -9.72
CA LYS A 14 -4.78 20.11 -10.55
C LYS A 14 -3.83 19.94 -11.72
N ILE A 15 -4.37 20.03 -12.95
CA ILE A 15 -3.60 19.81 -14.17
C ILE A 15 -3.00 21.14 -14.61
N ASP A 16 -1.69 21.21 -14.71
CA ASP A 16 -0.95 22.36 -15.22
C ASP A 16 -0.26 22.07 -16.55
N ARG A 17 -0.21 20.79 -16.94
CA ARG A 17 0.28 20.28 -18.23
C ARG A 17 -0.78 19.35 -18.82
N PRO A 18 -1.82 19.89 -19.46
CA PRO A 18 -2.83 19.07 -20.13
C PRO A 18 -2.21 18.19 -21.23
N MET A 19 -2.84 17.05 -21.48
CA MET A 19 -2.47 16.17 -22.60
C MET A 19 -2.40 16.99 -23.90
N GLY A 20 -1.33 16.80 -24.68
CA GLY A 20 -1.06 17.55 -25.90
C GLY A 20 -0.35 18.89 -25.69
N SER A 21 -0.18 19.37 -24.45
CA SER A 21 0.58 20.59 -24.17
C SER A 21 2.08 20.38 -24.36
N LYS A 22 2.80 21.48 -24.61
CA LYS A 22 4.25 21.47 -24.81
C LYS A 22 4.99 21.85 -23.52
N HIS A 23 6.02 21.09 -23.17
CA HIS A 23 6.87 21.43 -22.04
C HIS A 23 7.60 22.77 -22.27
N PRO A 24 7.53 23.75 -21.33
CA PRO A 24 8.02 25.10 -21.54
C PRO A 24 9.54 25.20 -21.78
N LYS A 25 10.32 24.31 -21.15
CA LYS A 25 11.79 24.34 -21.25
C LYS A 25 12.33 23.31 -22.25
N HIS A 26 11.79 22.11 -22.27
CA HIS A 26 12.36 20.97 -23.01
C HIS A 26 11.66 20.70 -24.35
N GLY A 27 10.50 21.29 -24.58
CA GLY A 27 9.83 21.29 -25.89
C GLY A 27 9.12 19.99 -26.28
N PHE A 28 9.18 18.92 -25.49
CA PHE A 28 8.40 17.71 -25.76
C PHE A 28 6.91 17.91 -25.48
N ILE A 29 6.08 17.07 -26.07
CA ILE A 29 4.64 17.08 -25.89
C ILE A 29 4.28 16.09 -24.76
N TYR A 30 3.38 16.51 -23.86
CA TYR A 30 2.83 15.63 -22.84
C TYR A 30 1.81 14.65 -23.47
N PRO A 31 2.09 13.34 -23.53
CA PRO A 31 1.16 12.36 -24.10
C PRO A 31 0.04 11.97 -23.13
N VAL A 32 0.13 12.40 -21.89
CA VAL A 32 -0.85 12.21 -20.82
C VAL A 32 -1.07 13.52 -20.06
N ASN A 33 -2.17 13.63 -19.31
CA ASN A 33 -2.33 14.75 -18.40
C ASN A 33 -1.33 14.66 -17.26
N TYR A 34 -0.75 15.80 -16.89
CA TYR A 34 0.21 15.93 -15.80
C TYR A 34 -0.13 17.14 -14.96
N GLY A 35 0.09 17.06 -13.68
CA GLY A 35 -0.21 18.11 -12.73
C GLY A 35 0.30 17.77 -11.35
N TYR A 36 -0.34 18.31 -10.33
CA TYR A 36 0.12 18.20 -8.94
C TYR A 36 -1.06 18.07 -7.97
N VAL A 37 -0.76 17.58 -6.76
CA VAL A 37 -1.71 17.52 -5.64
C VAL A 37 -1.66 18.85 -4.89
N PRO A 38 -2.73 19.66 -4.87
CA PRO A 38 -2.72 20.95 -4.19
C PRO A 38 -2.44 20.83 -2.68
N ASN A 39 -1.77 21.85 -2.14
CA ASN A 39 -1.44 21.94 -0.71
C ASN A 39 -0.55 20.79 -0.19
N THR A 40 0.30 20.23 -1.04
CA THR A 40 1.33 19.26 -0.68
C THR A 40 2.72 19.87 -0.80
N ILE A 41 3.71 19.21 -0.22
CA ILE A 41 5.13 19.55 -0.36
C ILE A 41 5.87 18.26 -0.70
N SER A 42 6.54 18.23 -1.86
CA SER A 42 7.45 17.17 -2.27
C SER A 42 8.87 17.39 -1.74
N GLY A 43 9.77 16.47 -2.05
CA GLY A 43 11.16 16.52 -1.60
C GLY A 43 11.98 17.68 -2.15
N ASP A 44 11.58 18.26 -3.27
CA ASP A 44 12.16 19.44 -3.90
C ASP A 44 11.58 20.77 -3.41
N GLY A 45 10.55 20.73 -2.53
CA GLY A 45 9.88 21.91 -1.96
C GLY A 45 8.68 22.40 -2.77
N GLU A 46 8.42 21.86 -3.95
CA GLU A 46 7.25 22.12 -4.77
C GLU A 46 6.10 21.18 -4.40
N GLU A 47 4.93 21.36 -5.01
CA GLU A 47 3.79 20.47 -4.84
C GLU A 47 4.07 19.09 -5.46
N LEU A 48 3.48 18.03 -4.87
CA LEU A 48 3.70 16.66 -5.29
C LEU A 48 3.08 16.38 -6.66
N ASP A 49 3.90 16.12 -7.62
CA ASP A 49 3.56 15.87 -9.02
C ASP A 49 2.81 14.56 -9.26
N SER A 50 2.00 14.53 -10.31
CA SER A 50 1.19 13.37 -10.67
C SER A 50 0.99 13.22 -12.18
N TYR A 51 1.10 12.00 -12.67
CA TYR A 51 0.58 11.56 -13.95
C TYR A 51 -0.87 11.11 -13.81
N VAL A 52 -1.74 11.56 -14.73
CA VAL A 52 -3.11 11.03 -14.86
C VAL A 52 -3.16 10.13 -16.08
N LEU A 53 -3.36 8.82 -15.85
CA LEU A 53 -3.40 7.82 -16.91
C LEU A 53 -4.84 7.35 -17.15
N GLY A 54 -5.10 6.94 -18.40
CA GLY A 54 -6.41 6.37 -18.79
C GLY A 54 -7.47 7.41 -19.16
N ILE A 55 -7.12 8.69 -19.24
CA ILE A 55 -7.93 9.76 -19.82
C ILE A 55 -7.18 10.30 -21.05
N TYR A 56 -7.86 10.37 -22.15
CA TYR A 56 -7.29 10.69 -23.48
C TYR A 56 -7.78 12.03 -24.05
N GLU A 57 -8.13 12.94 -23.16
CA GLU A 57 -8.51 14.32 -23.46
C GLU A 57 -7.83 15.27 -22.49
N PRO A 58 -7.56 16.53 -22.87
CA PRO A 58 -7.01 17.54 -21.97
C PRO A 58 -7.97 17.84 -20.81
N LEU A 59 -7.43 17.96 -19.60
CA LEU A 59 -8.20 18.25 -18.39
C LEU A 59 -7.65 19.51 -17.69
N GLU A 60 -8.46 20.13 -16.85
CA GLU A 60 -8.05 21.17 -15.89
C GLU A 60 -7.84 20.58 -14.48
N THR A 61 -8.67 19.61 -14.12
CA THR A 61 -8.62 18.90 -12.85
C THR A 61 -9.01 17.44 -13.04
N PHE A 62 -8.55 16.57 -12.16
CA PHE A 62 -8.95 15.16 -12.16
C PHE A 62 -9.03 14.61 -10.75
N THR A 63 -10.07 13.85 -10.44
CA THR A 63 -10.17 13.08 -9.19
C THR A 63 -10.19 11.61 -9.52
N GLY A 64 -9.27 10.84 -8.93
CA GLY A 64 -9.12 9.42 -9.19
C GLY A 64 -8.29 8.70 -8.16
N LYS A 65 -8.06 7.41 -8.39
CA LYS A 65 -7.34 6.52 -7.48
C LYS A 65 -5.84 6.53 -7.76
N CYS A 66 -5.03 6.76 -6.74
CA CYS A 66 -3.58 6.59 -6.81
C CYS A 66 -3.23 5.09 -6.80
N ILE A 67 -2.73 4.58 -7.91
CA ILE A 67 -2.41 3.16 -8.08
C ILE A 67 -0.91 2.84 -7.97
N ALA A 68 -0.05 3.85 -8.07
CA ALA A 68 1.39 3.69 -7.97
C ALA A 68 2.09 5.01 -7.63
N ILE A 69 3.34 4.90 -7.20
CA ILE A 69 4.28 6.02 -7.09
C ILE A 69 5.51 5.66 -7.92
N ILE A 70 5.92 6.55 -8.80
CA ILE A 70 7.22 6.48 -9.46
C ILE A 70 8.20 7.17 -8.50
N HIS A 71 9.01 6.36 -7.83
CA HIS A 71 10.05 6.84 -6.93
C HIS A 71 11.36 6.95 -7.69
N ARG A 72 11.87 8.17 -7.84
CA ARG A 72 13.17 8.44 -8.46
C ARG A 72 14.28 8.22 -7.45
N THR A 73 15.18 7.28 -7.72
CA THR A 73 16.26 6.91 -6.79
C THR A 73 17.47 7.84 -6.86
N ASN A 74 17.54 8.69 -7.88
CA ASN A 74 18.59 9.69 -8.11
C ASN A 74 18.07 11.13 -8.10
N ASP A 75 16.87 11.34 -7.60
CA ASP A 75 16.18 12.63 -7.49
C ASP A 75 15.25 12.61 -6.27
N ASN A 76 14.90 13.78 -5.72
CA ASN A 76 14.00 13.90 -4.56
C ASN A 76 12.53 14.15 -4.95
N ASP A 77 12.17 13.82 -6.18
CA ASP A 77 10.91 14.20 -6.77
C ASP A 77 10.11 12.96 -7.20
N ASP A 78 9.29 12.45 -6.29
CA ASP A 78 8.35 11.35 -6.55
C ASP A 78 7.20 11.83 -7.45
N LYS A 79 6.65 10.92 -8.27
CA LYS A 79 5.46 11.18 -9.09
C LYS A 79 4.36 10.19 -8.75
N LEU A 80 3.16 10.68 -8.45
CA LEU A 80 2.00 9.83 -8.30
C LEU A 80 1.48 9.36 -9.66
N VAL A 81 0.87 8.19 -9.69
CA VAL A 81 0.13 7.69 -10.86
C VAL A 81 -1.33 7.53 -10.46
N VAL A 82 -2.18 8.38 -11.03
CA VAL A 82 -3.60 8.48 -10.70
C VAL A 82 -4.44 8.09 -11.91
N VAL A 83 -5.48 7.30 -11.66
CA VAL A 83 -6.33 6.72 -12.72
C VAL A 83 -7.80 6.80 -12.33
N PRO A 84 -8.76 6.65 -13.29
CA PRO A 84 -10.15 6.37 -12.96
C PRO A 84 -10.27 5.14 -12.07
N GLU A 85 -11.19 5.15 -11.11
CA GLU A 85 -11.32 4.09 -10.09
C GLU A 85 -11.49 2.67 -10.67
N ASN A 86 -12.09 2.57 -11.85
CA ASN A 86 -12.34 1.31 -12.55
C ASN A 86 -11.21 0.90 -13.51
N LYS A 87 -10.09 1.64 -13.55
CA LYS A 87 -8.95 1.33 -14.41
C LYS A 87 -7.75 0.88 -13.61
N THR A 88 -6.96 -0.01 -14.19
CA THR A 88 -5.68 -0.47 -13.68
C THR A 88 -4.64 -0.45 -14.81
N PHE A 89 -3.36 -0.33 -14.45
CA PHE A 89 -2.23 -0.37 -15.37
C PHE A 89 -1.13 -1.24 -14.76
N THR A 90 -0.48 -2.03 -15.57
CA THR A 90 0.72 -2.79 -15.18
C THR A 90 1.92 -1.84 -15.00
N ASN A 91 3.01 -2.33 -14.41
CA ASN A 91 4.24 -1.55 -14.29
C ASN A 91 4.83 -1.21 -15.66
N GLU A 92 4.72 -2.14 -16.61
CA GLU A 92 5.18 -1.99 -17.99
C GLU A 92 4.41 -0.90 -18.72
N GLU A 93 3.08 -0.89 -18.60
CA GLU A 93 2.23 0.15 -19.19
C GLU A 93 2.53 1.54 -18.59
N ILE A 94 2.70 1.63 -17.26
CA ILE A 94 3.08 2.88 -16.60
C ILE A 94 4.43 3.37 -17.13
N LYS A 95 5.44 2.49 -17.21
CA LYS A 95 6.76 2.85 -17.74
C LYS A 95 6.67 3.38 -19.17
N VAL A 96 5.90 2.73 -20.04
CA VAL A 96 5.73 3.17 -21.43
C VAL A 96 5.05 4.53 -21.50
N LEU A 97 3.95 4.72 -20.75
CA LEU A 97 3.16 5.96 -20.78
C LEU A 97 3.88 7.16 -20.16
N THR A 98 4.83 6.93 -19.26
CA THR A 98 5.59 8.00 -18.58
C THR A 98 7.03 8.12 -19.13
N ALA A 99 7.46 7.27 -20.06
CA ALA A 99 8.81 7.24 -20.61
C ALA A 99 9.28 8.57 -21.21
N PHE A 100 8.37 9.38 -21.72
CA PHE A 100 8.69 10.69 -22.32
C PHE A 100 9.44 11.61 -21.34
N GLN A 101 9.26 11.43 -20.03
CA GLN A 101 9.95 12.14 -18.96
C GLN A 101 10.81 11.21 -18.10
N GLU A 102 10.29 10.04 -17.71
CA GLU A 102 10.93 9.17 -16.73
C GLU A 102 12.14 8.39 -17.27
N GLN A 103 12.33 8.31 -18.59
CA GLN A 103 13.54 7.70 -19.21
C GLN A 103 14.86 8.40 -18.81
N TYR A 104 14.80 9.63 -18.33
CA TYR A 104 15.98 10.41 -17.91
C TYR A 104 16.36 10.19 -16.45
N PHE A 105 15.55 9.42 -15.69
CA PHE A 105 15.73 9.19 -14.26
C PHE A 105 15.85 7.70 -13.94
N LYS A 106 16.62 7.40 -12.90
CA LYS A 106 16.58 6.06 -12.30
C LYS A 106 15.37 5.99 -11.37
N ASN A 107 14.43 5.12 -11.66
CA ASN A 107 13.19 5.03 -10.90
C ASN A 107 12.77 3.59 -10.63
N ILE A 108 11.93 3.43 -9.61
CA ILE A 108 11.18 2.21 -9.28
C ILE A 108 9.69 2.56 -9.14
N ILE A 109 8.83 1.63 -9.48
CA ILE A 109 7.38 1.80 -9.33
C ILE A 109 6.95 1.09 -8.06
N LEU A 110 6.47 1.86 -7.09
CA LEU A 110 5.93 1.37 -5.83
C LEU A 110 4.42 1.17 -5.97
N ARG A 111 3.94 0.00 -5.54
CA ARG A 111 2.54 -0.38 -5.59
C ARG A 111 1.95 -0.48 -4.18
N PRO A 112 0.60 -0.41 -4.04
CA PRO A 112 -0.04 -0.67 -2.75
C PRO A 112 0.37 -1.99 -2.10
N LYS A 113 0.53 -3.06 -2.90
CA LYS A 113 0.98 -4.38 -2.44
C LYS A 113 2.44 -4.40 -1.98
N ASP A 114 3.26 -3.46 -2.44
CA ASP A 114 4.68 -3.37 -2.10
C ASP A 114 4.90 -2.50 -0.85
N TYR A 115 3.80 -1.93 -0.33
CA TYR A 115 3.84 -1.04 0.82
C TYR A 115 2.94 -1.54 1.95
N ILE A 116 3.57 -1.83 3.05
CA ILE A 116 2.91 -2.11 4.32
C ILE A 116 3.09 -0.87 5.20
N ASN A 117 1.98 -0.25 5.61
CA ASN A 117 2.02 0.85 6.56
C ASN A 117 2.30 0.30 7.96
N TRP A 118 3.58 0.14 8.28
CA TRP A 118 4.03 -0.43 9.56
C TRP A 118 3.63 0.45 10.73
N ASN A 119 2.94 -0.13 11.70
CA ASN A 119 2.73 0.49 12.99
C ASN A 119 4.07 0.61 13.75
N LYS A 120 4.18 1.62 14.60
CA LYS A 120 5.38 1.80 15.43
C LYS A 120 5.55 0.67 16.46
N ASN A 121 4.46 0.01 16.82
CA ASN A 121 4.44 -1.16 17.70
C ASN A 121 3.58 -2.23 17.05
N ILE A 122 4.14 -3.40 16.81
CA ILE A 122 3.47 -4.55 16.21
C ILE A 122 3.75 -5.74 17.11
N PRO A 123 2.74 -6.27 17.81
CA PRO A 123 2.90 -7.48 18.59
C PRO A 123 3.25 -8.68 17.70
N GLU A 124 4.21 -9.49 18.15
CA GLU A 124 4.51 -10.80 17.60
C GLU A 124 3.90 -11.87 18.52
N LEU A 125 3.04 -12.69 17.95
CA LEU A 125 2.30 -13.72 18.66
C LEU A 125 2.87 -15.09 18.29
N SER A 126 3.36 -15.80 19.29
CA SER A 126 3.74 -17.21 19.13
C SER A 126 2.47 -18.06 19.02
N VAL A 127 2.40 -18.88 17.98
CA VAL A 127 1.24 -19.75 17.70
C VAL A 127 1.70 -21.20 17.60
N THR A 128 0.81 -22.13 17.93
CA THR A 128 1.10 -23.57 17.86
C THR A 128 0.97 -24.14 16.44
N ASN A 129 0.16 -23.50 15.61
CA ASN A 129 -0.04 -23.85 14.21
C ASN A 129 -0.37 -22.58 13.41
N LEU A 130 0.50 -22.22 12.47
CA LEU A 130 0.34 -21.01 11.68
C LEU A 130 -0.86 -21.08 10.74
N GLU A 131 -1.09 -22.22 10.09
CA GLU A 131 -2.19 -22.37 9.12
C GLU A 131 -3.56 -22.20 9.81
N ASP A 132 -3.76 -22.82 10.96
CA ASP A 132 -5.01 -22.72 11.72
C ASP A 132 -5.20 -21.30 12.29
N SER A 133 -4.13 -20.68 12.74
CA SER A 133 -4.14 -19.29 13.19
C SER A 133 -4.52 -18.34 12.05
N LEU A 134 -3.96 -18.52 10.85
CA LEU A 134 -4.32 -17.74 9.68
C LEU A 134 -5.79 -17.94 9.26
N LYS A 135 -6.33 -19.17 9.35
CA LYS A 135 -7.76 -19.41 9.13
C LYS A 135 -8.63 -18.63 10.12
N PHE A 136 -8.25 -18.64 11.39
CA PHE A 136 -8.95 -17.89 12.45
C PHE A 136 -8.93 -16.39 12.17
N TYR A 137 -7.75 -15.80 11.95
CA TYR A 137 -7.63 -14.36 11.72
C TYR A 137 -8.29 -13.91 10.41
N LYS A 138 -8.25 -14.73 9.35
CA LYS A 138 -9.02 -14.46 8.11
C LYS A 138 -10.53 -14.40 8.34
N MET A 139 -11.08 -15.23 9.24
CA MET A 139 -12.51 -15.15 9.61
C MET A 139 -12.82 -13.84 10.34
N ALA A 140 -11.88 -13.33 11.13
CA ALA A 140 -11.99 -12.02 11.79
C ALA A 140 -11.77 -10.83 10.85
N GLY A 141 -11.54 -11.07 9.54
CA GLY A 141 -11.35 -10.02 8.54
C GLY A 141 -9.90 -9.62 8.28
N PHE A 142 -8.93 -10.23 8.96
CA PHE A 142 -7.51 -9.96 8.70
C PHE A 142 -7.09 -10.50 7.34
N LYS A 143 -6.21 -9.76 6.67
CA LYS A 143 -5.51 -10.18 5.46
C LYS A 143 -4.04 -10.47 5.77
N VAL A 144 -3.46 -11.39 5.01
CA VAL A 144 -2.03 -11.63 5.03
C VAL A 144 -1.37 -10.58 4.15
N GLU A 145 -0.47 -9.78 4.72
CA GLU A 145 0.31 -8.79 3.99
C GLU A 145 1.52 -9.45 3.31
N TYR A 146 2.24 -10.28 4.06
CA TYR A 146 3.25 -11.19 3.53
C TYR A 146 3.45 -12.37 4.48
N ASP A 147 4.07 -13.43 3.98
CA ASP A 147 4.46 -14.61 4.75
C ASP A 147 5.87 -15.08 4.35
N ARG A 148 6.44 -15.89 5.22
CA ARG A 148 7.67 -16.64 5.02
C ARG A 148 7.39 -18.09 5.44
N PRO A 149 6.87 -18.92 4.51
CA PRO A 149 6.46 -20.29 4.83
C PRO A 149 7.59 -21.15 5.40
N GLU A 150 8.82 -20.96 4.93
CA GLU A 150 10.02 -21.63 5.40
C GLU A 150 10.35 -21.34 6.86
N ASP A 151 10.03 -20.12 7.31
CA ASP A 151 10.20 -19.67 8.70
C ASP A 151 8.92 -19.89 9.52
N LYS A 152 7.84 -20.39 8.90
CA LYS A 152 6.51 -20.52 9.52
C LYS A 152 6.02 -19.21 10.15
N PHE A 153 6.21 -18.13 9.41
CA PHE A 153 5.92 -16.76 9.82
C PHE A 153 4.89 -16.13 8.89
N ALA A 154 4.01 -15.28 9.44
CA ALA A 154 3.12 -14.41 8.67
C ALA A 154 2.94 -13.06 9.35
N PHE A 155 2.82 -12.02 8.54
CA PHE A 155 2.41 -10.69 8.94
C PHE A 155 0.99 -10.42 8.45
N ILE A 156 0.10 -10.08 9.36
CA ILE A 156 -1.33 -9.90 9.09
C ILE A 156 -1.79 -8.51 9.50
N SER A 157 -2.81 -8.00 8.82
CA SER A 157 -3.43 -6.72 9.17
C SER A 157 -4.95 -6.73 9.01
N LEU A 158 -5.62 -5.92 9.83
CA LEU A 158 -7.01 -5.48 9.68
C LEU A 158 -7.00 -3.97 9.91
N ASP A 159 -7.20 -3.19 8.85
CA ASP A 159 -7.05 -1.74 8.86
C ASP A 159 -5.70 -1.30 9.47
N ASN A 160 -5.72 -0.60 10.61
CA ASN A 160 -4.52 -0.20 11.33
C ASN A 160 -4.07 -1.20 12.40
N ILE A 161 -4.75 -2.34 12.53
CA ILE A 161 -4.37 -3.39 13.48
C ILE A 161 -3.39 -4.33 12.76
N GLN A 162 -2.25 -4.60 13.38
CA GLN A 162 -1.19 -5.41 12.78
C GLN A 162 -0.64 -6.40 13.79
N PHE A 163 -0.46 -7.65 13.37
CA PHE A 163 0.19 -8.70 14.13
C PHE A 163 1.22 -9.44 13.27
N MET A 164 2.28 -9.89 13.93
CA MET A 164 3.15 -10.94 13.43
C MET A 164 2.73 -12.25 14.08
N LEU A 165 2.67 -13.31 13.30
CA LEU A 165 2.40 -14.67 13.77
C LEU A 165 3.63 -15.52 13.50
N GLN A 166 4.19 -16.14 14.53
CA GLN A 166 5.31 -17.05 14.44
C GLN A 166 4.91 -18.40 15.02
N GLU A 167 4.98 -19.47 14.20
CA GLU A 167 4.78 -20.81 14.73
C GLU A 167 5.98 -21.22 15.59
N LEU A 168 5.70 -21.78 16.75
CA LEU A 168 6.72 -22.23 17.69
C LEU A 168 7.63 -23.28 17.04
N SER A 169 8.93 -23.12 17.19
CA SER A 169 9.93 -24.09 16.81
C SER A 169 10.91 -24.33 17.95
N ASP A 170 11.47 -25.54 18.05
CA ASP A 170 12.43 -25.92 19.09
C ASP A 170 13.75 -25.12 19.03
N ASN A 171 13.96 -24.30 17.99
CA ASN A 171 15.17 -23.51 17.74
C ASN A 171 14.93 -22.01 17.73
N ASP A 172 13.83 -21.52 18.30
CA ASP A 172 13.48 -20.10 18.22
C ASP A 172 14.47 -19.25 19.01
N LYS A 173 15.09 -18.28 18.31
CA LYS A 173 16.05 -17.33 18.92
C LYS A 173 15.40 -16.38 19.92
N TRP A 174 14.08 -16.30 19.91
CA TRP A 174 13.24 -15.42 20.72
C TRP A 174 12.49 -16.20 21.80
N ASP A 175 13.02 -17.36 22.20
CA ASP A 175 12.40 -18.19 23.23
C ASP A 175 12.25 -17.41 24.53
N VAL A 176 11.00 -17.08 24.83
CA VAL A 176 10.59 -16.36 26.04
C VAL A 176 10.31 -17.32 27.21
N GLY A 177 10.69 -18.56 27.06
CA GLY A 177 10.50 -19.65 28.04
C GLY A 177 9.37 -20.60 27.64
N GLU A 178 9.13 -21.59 28.50
CA GLU A 178 8.14 -22.64 28.25
C GLU A 178 6.71 -22.06 28.16
N LEU A 179 6.09 -22.19 27.00
CA LEU A 179 4.70 -21.81 26.81
C LEU A 179 3.76 -22.90 27.37
N LYS A 180 2.99 -22.54 28.39
CA LYS A 180 2.03 -23.43 29.04
C LYS A 180 0.60 -23.05 28.67
N TYR A 181 -0.22 -24.08 28.40
CA TYR A 181 -1.66 -23.86 28.20
C TYR A 181 -2.32 -23.41 29.53
N PRO A 182 -3.27 -22.42 29.47
CA PRO A 182 -3.75 -21.71 28.31
C PRO A 182 -2.73 -20.64 27.84
N PHE A 183 -2.49 -20.58 26.52
CA PHE A 183 -1.62 -19.60 25.92
C PHE A 183 -2.19 -18.18 26.05
N GLY A 184 -1.31 -17.16 26.00
CA GLY A 184 -1.70 -15.75 26.11
C GLY A 184 -1.99 -15.27 27.53
N ASN A 185 -1.55 -16.00 28.57
CA ASN A 185 -1.68 -15.56 29.96
C ASN A 185 -1.06 -14.17 30.17
N GLY A 186 -1.87 -13.24 30.72
CA GLY A 186 -1.41 -11.88 31.02
C GLY A 186 -1.44 -10.90 29.84
N ILE A 187 -1.96 -11.32 28.67
CA ILE A 187 -2.14 -10.46 27.50
C ILE A 187 -3.63 -10.37 27.16
N ASN A 188 -4.10 -9.16 26.97
CA ASN A 188 -5.42 -8.86 26.43
C ASN A 188 -5.31 -7.85 25.31
N PHE A 189 -5.90 -8.14 24.16
CA PHE A 189 -5.99 -7.21 23.04
C PHE A 189 -7.44 -6.73 22.89
N GLN A 190 -7.62 -5.42 22.89
CA GLN A 190 -8.90 -4.81 22.53
C GLN A 190 -8.73 -4.24 21.11
N LEU A 191 -9.54 -4.72 20.19
CA LEU A 191 -9.54 -4.28 18.80
C LEU A 191 -10.82 -3.49 18.53
N GLU A 192 -10.67 -2.27 18.01
CA GLU A 192 -11.78 -1.49 17.48
C GLU A 192 -12.01 -1.89 16.02
N VAL A 193 -13.24 -2.17 15.66
CA VAL A 193 -13.65 -2.62 14.31
C VAL A 193 -14.88 -1.85 13.87
N ASP A 194 -15.00 -1.57 12.58
CA ASP A 194 -16.10 -0.78 12.01
C ASP A 194 -17.44 -1.55 12.04
N ASP A 195 -17.41 -2.87 11.83
CA ASP A 195 -18.60 -3.73 11.80
C ASP A 195 -18.38 -5.02 12.59
N LEU A 196 -18.84 -5.01 13.85
CA LEU A 196 -18.79 -6.18 14.72
C LEU A 196 -19.74 -7.30 14.26
N ASP A 197 -20.88 -6.95 13.68
CA ASP A 197 -21.89 -7.92 13.25
C ASP A 197 -21.39 -8.72 12.03
N GLU A 198 -20.67 -8.10 11.12
CA GLU A 198 -20.02 -8.79 10.00
C GLU A 198 -19.04 -9.84 10.52
N ILE A 199 -18.13 -9.45 11.41
CA ILE A 199 -17.13 -10.35 12.00
C ILE A 199 -17.83 -11.49 12.75
N TYR A 200 -18.81 -11.19 13.59
CA TYR A 200 -19.58 -12.20 14.34
C TYR A 200 -20.24 -13.21 13.40
N ASN A 201 -20.88 -12.74 12.33
CA ASN A 201 -21.53 -13.60 11.35
C ASN A 201 -20.55 -14.49 10.58
N ASN A 202 -19.33 -14.01 10.32
CA ASN A 202 -18.28 -14.80 9.67
C ASN A 202 -17.84 -15.99 10.54
N PHE A 203 -17.74 -15.79 11.86
CA PHE A 203 -17.48 -16.88 12.80
C PHE A 203 -18.66 -17.85 12.90
N LYS A 204 -19.89 -17.33 13.01
CA LYS A 204 -21.11 -18.14 13.19
C LYS A 204 -21.36 -19.11 12.03
N LYS A 205 -21.09 -18.71 10.79
CA LYS A 205 -21.26 -19.54 9.59
C LYS A 205 -20.39 -20.79 9.54
N LYS A 206 -19.35 -20.88 10.36
CA LYS A 206 -18.40 -22.01 10.37
C LYS A 206 -18.49 -22.92 11.59
N ILE A 207 -19.30 -22.54 12.58
CA ILE A 207 -19.55 -23.35 13.79
C ILE A 207 -20.77 -24.28 13.58
N THR A 208 -21.51 -24.08 12.49
CA THR A 208 -22.61 -24.96 12.05
C THR A 208 -22.13 -25.90 10.98
#